data_da965df429ae583fa1771907cfd2cd52
#
_entry.id   da965df429ae583fa1771907cfd2cd52
#
_cell.length_a   1.000
_cell.length_b   1.000
_cell.length_c   1.000
_cell.angle_alpha   90.00
_cell.angle_beta   90.00
_cell.angle_gamma   90.00
#
_symmetry.space_group_name_H-M   'P 1'
#
loop_
_entity.id
_entity.type
_entity.pdbx_description
1 polymer ?
#
loop_
_entity_poly.entity_id
_entity_poly.type
_entity_poly.pdbx_seq_one_letter_code
_entity_poly.pdbx_strand_id
1 'polypeptide(L)'
;MIWLNILYFLIISYYGYTFLRSEGRIVKSPFDKTQMIALTGPEMFWVLTFATGLLAFSAPLPIDLMALRLLVIMILCCIGFGVVQNKPIWSLPLRLYVVYLIWLVIGLFYSPSISYGIRVILKYSYPLIFCLFASAAVDNLPTAMKASLAARWVGMISICFVFIPFIKPFIPGVFWYGTARAINYISMMTLSIALFFFTDQKKKNLFLSIFFLLPCFLWVLRTSIMGSGVAIMAFALIRWRVKSLPVIAFVFIMGVVAVFTIPSLKQKMFFDNNQNVTIEQFQEGKLSRKDIRTNAREAMWEDLENRFFKPHPLIGSGTGTVQNYMYNHFVFGGLTVPHSDFIQMKCDNGLIGLVLYCAISILIFLHCFKIYWSTDDNRLKLFAITAGASMLGVFATLYSDNSVNYSMATLAMPYGFYGMTLGLKRAFENEEISEDYSLDS
;
A
#
# COMPACT_ATOMS: atom_id res chain seq x y z
N MET A 1 21.80 -21.04 9.66
CA MET A 1 20.80 -20.02 9.25
C MET A 1 20.80 -19.75 7.75
N ILE A 2 21.93 -19.55 7.08
CA ILE A 2 22.00 -19.33 5.60
C ILE A 2 21.28 -20.45 4.84
N TRP A 3 21.50 -21.71 5.20
CA TRP A 3 20.85 -22.87 4.57
C TRP A 3 19.33 -22.88 4.68
N LEU A 4 18.78 -22.37 5.78
CA LEU A 4 17.33 -22.24 5.99
C LEU A 4 16.72 -21.18 5.05
N ASN A 5 17.42 -20.08 4.82
CA ASN A 5 17.02 -19.05 3.87
C ASN A 5 17.09 -19.55 2.42
N ILE A 6 18.13 -20.31 2.07
CA ILE A 6 18.27 -20.95 0.76
C ILE A 6 17.12 -21.94 0.54
N LEU A 7 16.83 -22.78 1.54
CA LEU A 7 15.74 -23.74 1.48
C LEU A 7 14.38 -23.04 1.31
N TYR A 8 14.14 -21.97 2.07
CA TYR A 8 12.93 -21.15 1.96
C TYR A 8 12.80 -20.52 0.56
N PHE A 9 13.90 -19.98 0.03
CA PHE A 9 13.96 -19.45 -1.33
C PHE A 9 13.63 -20.52 -2.38
N LEU A 10 14.23 -21.69 -2.27
CA LEU A 10 13.98 -22.80 -3.20
C LEU A 10 12.53 -23.28 -3.13
N ILE A 11 11.97 -23.39 -1.92
CA ILE A 11 10.58 -23.80 -1.71
C ILE A 11 9.62 -22.81 -2.35
N ILE A 12 9.75 -21.51 -2.06
CA ILE A 12 8.86 -20.49 -2.64
C ILE A 12 9.02 -20.43 -4.16
N SER A 13 10.25 -20.48 -4.67
CA SER A 13 10.53 -20.45 -6.10
C SER A 13 9.91 -21.66 -6.82
N TYR A 14 10.09 -22.87 -6.26
CA TYR A 14 9.57 -24.10 -6.83
C TYR A 14 8.03 -24.11 -6.83
N TYR A 15 7.41 -23.86 -5.68
CA TYR A 15 5.95 -23.85 -5.60
C TYR A 15 5.32 -22.71 -6.40
N GLY A 16 5.90 -21.50 -6.38
CA GLY A 16 5.41 -20.39 -7.18
C GLY A 16 5.53 -20.67 -8.68
N TYR A 17 6.64 -21.26 -9.13
CA TYR A 17 6.85 -21.65 -10.52
C TYR A 17 5.89 -22.75 -10.98
N THR A 18 5.71 -23.80 -10.16
CA THR A 18 4.76 -24.87 -10.47
C THR A 18 3.32 -24.38 -10.51
N PHE A 19 2.95 -23.44 -9.64
CA PHE A 19 1.65 -22.77 -9.70
C PHE A 19 1.44 -21.99 -10.99
N LEU A 20 2.41 -21.19 -11.40
CA LEU A 20 2.33 -20.41 -12.63
C LEU A 20 2.13 -21.27 -13.87
N ARG A 21 2.75 -22.46 -13.91
CA ARG A 21 2.66 -23.41 -15.05
C ARG A 21 1.57 -24.46 -14.93
N SER A 22 0.80 -24.47 -13.86
CA SER A 22 -0.30 -25.42 -13.71
C SER A 22 -1.42 -25.11 -14.72
N GLU A 23 -2.13 -26.16 -15.13
CA GLU A 23 -3.34 -26.03 -15.99
C GLU A 23 -4.47 -25.26 -15.29
N GLY A 24 -4.30 -24.94 -14.02
CA GLY A 24 -5.28 -24.28 -13.21
C GLY A 24 -6.10 -25.25 -12.36
N ARG A 25 -7.06 -24.70 -11.66
CA ARG A 25 -7.95 -25.47 -10.77
C ARG A 25 -9.37 -24.94 -10.78
N ILE A 26 -10.29 -25.86 -10.57
CA ILE A 26 -11.69 -25.55 -10.34
C ILE A 26 -11.85 -25.16 -8.88
N VAL A 27 -12.37 -23.98 -8.62
CA VAL A 27 -12.59 -23.44 -7.27
C VAL A 27 -14.02 -22.90 -7.15
N LYS A 28 -14.53 -22.78 -5.92
CA LYS A 28 -15.87 -22.19 -5.68
C LYS A 28 -15.90 -20.73 -6.09
N SER A 29 -16.97 -20.33 -6.76
CA SER A 29 -17.23 -18.94 -7.15
C SER A 29 -17.26 -18.02 -5.91
N PRO A 30 -16.74 -16.81 -6.00
CA PRO A 30 -16.86 -15.82 -4.95
C PRO A 30 -18.28 -15.24 -4.80
N PHE A 31 -19.13 -15.41 -5.80
CA PHE A 31 -20.51 -14.88 -5.84
C PHE A 31 -21.54 -15.91 -5.39
N ASP A 32 -21.43 -17.13 -5.89
CA ASP A 32 -22.30 -18.23 -5.57
C ASP A 32 -21.47 -19.47 -5.21
N LYS A 33 -21.62 -19.94 -3.97
CA LYS A 33 -20.89 -21.09 -3.45
C LYS A 33 -21.26 -22.43 -4.12
N THR A 34 -22.39 -22.46 -4.84
CA THR A 34 -22.85 -23.63 -5.59
C THR A 34 -22.19 -23.71 -6.97
N GLN A 35 -21.73 -22.58 -7.49
CA GLN A 35 -21.04 -22.50 -8.78
C GLN A 35 -19.55 -22.73 -8.63
N MET A 36 -18.95 -23.39 -9.60
CA MET A 36 -17.53 -23.62 -9.72
C MET A 36 -16.97 -22.79 -10.87
N ILE A 37 -15.81 -22.20 -10.66
CA ILE A 37 -15.06 -21.43 -11.67
C ILE A 37 -13.70 -22.06 -11.89
N ALA A 38 -13.24 -22.07 -13.13
CA ALA A 38 -11.87 -22.47 -13.46
C ALA A 38 -10.96 -21.25 -13.34
N LEU A 39 -9.88 -21.37 -12.56
CA LEU A 39 -8.80 -20.39 -12.53
C LEU A 39 -7.56 -21.00 -13.18
N THR A 40 -6.95 -20.25 -14.08
CA THR A 40 -5.65 -20.61 -14.68
C THR A 40 -4.52 -20.57 -13.64
N GLY A 41 -3.38 -21.15 -13.96
CA GLY A 41 -2.20 -21.12 -13.09
C GLY A 41 -1.77 -19.69 -12.70
N PRO A 42 -1.63 -18.75 -13.65
CA PRO A 42 -1.31 -17.37 -13.36
C PRO A 42 -2.34 -16.66 -12.47
N GLU A 43 -3.64 -16.90 -12.70
CA GLU A 43 -4.70 -16.32 -11.84
C GLU A 43 -4.62 -16.87 -10.40
N MET A 44 -4.37 -18.17 -10.23
CA MET A 44 -4.17 -18.75 -8.91
C MET A 44 -2.93 -18.21 -8.22
N PHE A 45 -1.83 -18.06 -8.95
CA PHE A 45 -0.62 -17.43 -8.44
C PHE A 45 -0.90 -16.00 -8.00
N TRP A 46 -1.68 -15.23 -8.79
CA TRP A 46 -2.12 -13.90 -8.42
C TRP A 46 -2.95 -13.88 -7.13
N VAL A 47 -3.98 -14.73 -7.03
CA VAL A 47 -4.84 -14.82 -5.85
C VAL A 47 -4.02 -15.10 -4.59
N LEU A 48 -3.10 -16.06 -4.64
CA LEU A 48 -2.25 -16.41 -3.50
C LEU A 48 -1.27 -15.30 -3.13
N THR A 49 -0.60 -14.70 -4.13
CA THR A 49 0.41 -13.65 -3.89
C THR A 49 -0.23 -12.39 -3.34
N PHE A 50 -1.37 -11.99 -3.90
CA PHE A 50 -2.11 -10.81 -3.44
C PHE A 50 -2.65 -11.04 -2.02
N ALA A 51 -3.28 -12.18 -1.75
CA ALA A 51 -3.82 -12.51 -0.44
C ALA A 51 -2.73 -12.55 0.64
N THR A 52 -1.62 -13.23 0.36
CA THR A 52 -0.53 -13.38 1.33
C THR A 52 0.37 -12.14 1.42
N GLY A 53 0.22 -11.16 0.53
CA GLY A 53 0.94 -9.89 0.58
C GLY A 53 0.80 -9.15 1.92
N LEU A 54 -0.36 -9.27 2.56
CA LEU A 54 -0.61 -8.69 3.90
C LEU A 54 0.17 -9.37 5.03
N LEU A 55 0.65 -10.61 4.83
CA LEU A 55 1.47 -11.29 5.83
C LEU A 55 2.90 -10.78 5.72
N ALA A 56 3.34 -10.07 6.73
CA ALA A 56 4.71 -9.61 6.83
C ALA A 56 5.43 -10.44 7.91
N PHE A 57 6.59 -11.00 7.54
CA PHE A 57 7.43 -11.78 8.43
C PHE A 57 8.72 -11.01 8.67
N SER A 58 9.10 -10.80 9.92
CA SER A 58 10.41 -10.25 10.27
C SER A 58 11.10 -11.22 11.20
N ALA A 59 12.18 -11.82 10.75
CA ALA A 59 13.05 -12.65 11.58
C ALA A 59 14.39 -11.93 11.77
N PRO A 60 15.03 -12.02 12.93
CA PRO A 60 16.39 -11.54 13.15
C PRO A 60 17.40 -12.48 12.47
N LEU A 61 17.36 -12.50 11.15
CA LEU A 61 18.24 -13.31 10.31
C LEU A 61 19.21 -12.40 9.57
N PRO A 62 20.40 -12.88 9.17
CA PRO A 62 21.36 -12.10 8.39
C PRO A 62 20.79 -11.58 7.07
N ILE A 63 19.82 -12.32 6.51
CA ILE A 63 19.06 -11.93 5.32
C ILE A 63 17.64 -11.66 5.75
N ASP A 64 17.12 -10.47 5.41
CA ASP A 64 15.72 -10.11 5.65
C ASP A 64 14.80 -11.00 4.80
N LEU A 65 14.01 -11.84 5.47
CA LEU A 65 13.04 -12.73 4.82
C LEU A 65 12.03 -11.97 3.97
N MET A 66 11.71 -10.73 4.33
CA MET A 66 10.82 -9.88 3.54
C MET A 66 11.45 -9.45 2.22
N ALA A 67 12.73 -9.07 2.26
CA ALA A 67 13.47 -8.72 1.03
C ALA A 67 13.62 -9.92 0.10
N LEU A 68 13.91 -11.09 0.67
CA LEU A 68 14.00 -12.33 -0.11
C LEU A 68 12.66 -12.70 -0.76
N ARG A 69 11.56 -12.63 0.00
CA ARG A 69 10.22 -12.88 -0.51
C ARG A 69 9.83 -11.90 -1.62
N LEU A 70 10.12 -10.61 -1.42
CA LEU A 70 9.88 -9.57 -2.40
C LEU A 70 10.59 -9.88 -3.72
N LEU A 71 11.88 -10.23 -3.65
CA LEU A 71 12.67 -10.58 -4.82
C LEU A 71 12.13 -11.81 -5.55
N VAL A 72 11.78 -12.88 -4.82
CA VAL A 72 11.19 -14.09 -5.40
C VAL A 72 9.88 -13.78 -6.13
N ILE A 73 8.97 -13.04 -5.50
CA ILE A 73 7.69 -12.71 -6.12
C ILE A 73 7.90 -11.84 -7.36
N MET A 74 8.84 -10.88 -7.33
CA MET A 74 9.19 -10.10 -8.51
C MET A 74 9.67 -10.97 -9.67
N ILE A 75 10.60 -11.89 -9.41
CA ILE A 75 11.12 -12.84 -10.42
C ILE A 75 9.97 -13.70 -10.95
N LEU A 76 9.11 -14.24 -10.08
CA LEU A 76 7.98 -15.06 -10.50
C LEU A 76 6.94 -14.26 -11.31
N CYS A 77 6.68 -13.00 -10.98
CA CYS A 77 5.85 -12.12 -11.82
C CYS A 77 6.49 -11.89 -13.19
N CYS A 78 7.82 -11.68 -13.24
CA CYS A 78 8.53 -11.53 -14.52
C CYS A 78 8.45 -12.82 -15.38
N ILE A 79 8.63 -13.99 -14.78
CA ILE A 79 8.44 -15.28 -15.46
C ILE A 79 6.97 -15.43 -15.89
N GLY A 80 6.04 -15.01 -15.05
CA GLY A 80 4.60 -15.06 -15.28
C GLY A 80 4.15 -14.27 -16.53
N PHE A 81 4.83 -13.17 -16.87
CA PHE A 81 4.54 -12.45 -18.14
C PHE A 81 4.74 -13.30 -19.39
N GLY A 82 5.57 -14.35 -19.33
CA GLY A 82 5.73 -15.30 -20.43
C GLY A 82 4.66 -16.40 -20.47
N VAL A 83 3.80 -16.49 -19.45
CA VAL A 83 2.78 -17.55 -19.31
C VAL A 83 1.37 -16.99 -19.44
N VAL A 84 1.14 -15.75 -18.99
CA VAL A 84 -0.17 -15.07 -19.13
C VAL A 84 -0.47 -14.78 -20.59
N GLN A 85 -1.72 -14.95 -20.98
CA GLN A 85 -2.16 -14.69 -22.37
C GLN A 85 -2.20 -13.19 -22.70
N ASN A 86 -2.59 -12.39 -21.73
CA ASN A 86 -2.77 -10.95 -21.92
C ASN A 86 -1.48 -10.18 -21.67
N LYS A 87 -1.27 -9.13 -22.48
CA LYS A 87 -0.16 -8.19 -22.26
C LYS A 87 -0.45 -7.26 -21.08
N PRO A 88 0.58 -6.84 -20.29
CA PRO A 88 0.42 -5.85 -19.24
C PRO A 88 -0.05 -4.50 -19.82
N ILE A 89 -0.89 -3.79 -19.07
CA ILE A 89 -1.44 -2.49 -19.50
C ILE A 89 -0.56 -1.36 -18.98
N TRP A 90 0.00 -0.60 -19.92
CA TRP A 90 0.87 0.54 -19.66
C TRP A 90 0.08 1.86 -19.66
N SER A 91 -0.56 2.18 -18.54
CA SER A 91 -1.19 3.49 -18.33
C SER A 91 -0.16 4.61 -18.18
N LEU A 92 -0.56 5.88 -18.39
CA LEU A 92 0.33 7.04 -18.22
C LEU A 92 1.04 7.06 -16.84
N PRO A 93 0.35 6.87 -15.69
CA PRO A 93 1.05 6.85 -14.40
C PRO A 93 2.10 5.73 -14.29
N LEU A 94 1.87 4.56 -14.89
CA LEU A 94 2.84 3.46 -14.86
C LEU A 94 4.06 3.73 -15.76
N ARG A 95 3.88 4.42 -16.88
CA ARG A 95 5.00 4.89 -17.70
C ARG A 95 5.84 5.93 -16.95
N LEU A 96 5.20 6.86 -16.25
CA LEU A 96 5.89 7.82 -15.40
C LEU A 96 6.62 7.13 -14.24
N TYR A 97 6.07 6.02 -13.73
CA TYR A 97 6.72 5.22 -12.71
C TYR A 97 8.05 4.61 -13.22
N VAL A 98 8.12 4.19 -14.48
CA VAL A 98 9.38 3.73 -15.09
C VAL A 98 10.40 4.88 -15.13
N VAL A 99 9.96 6.09 -15.50
CA VAL A 99 10.84 7.28 -15.47
C VAL A 99 11.37 7.52 -14.05
N TYR A 100 10.52 7.38 -13.03
CA TYR A 100 10.96 7.47 -11.64
C TYR A 100 11.99 6.38 -11.28
N LEU A 101 11.79 5.12 -11.67
CA LEU A 101 12.77 4.06 -11.42
C LEU A 101 14.09 4.32 -12.13
N ILE A 102 14.07 4.82 -13.36
CA ILE A 102 15.27 5.25 -14.07
C ILE A 102 15.99 6.35 -13.29
N TRP A 103 15.25 7.32 -12.75
CA TRP A 103 15.79 8.37 -11.90
C TRP A 103 16.48 7.81 -10.65
N LEU A 104 15.90 6.80 -9.98
CA LEU A 104 16.53 6.11 -8.87
C LEU A 104 17.84 5.42 -9.29
N VAL A 105 17.86 4.80 -10.47
CA VAL A 105 19.07 4.14 -11.01
C VAL A 105 20.16 5.18 -11.31
N ILE A 106 19.80 6.33 -11.89
CA ILE A 106 20.74 7.45 -12.09
C ILE A 106 21.32 7.88 -10.73
N GLY A 107 20.49 7.93 -9.68
CA GLY A 107 20.91 8.24 -8.32
C GLY A 107 21.96 7.27 -7.74
N LEU A 108 22.11 6.05 -8.28
CA LEU A 108 23.18 5.13 -7.84
C LEU A 108 24.57 5.58 -8.24
N PHE A 109 24.74 6.30 -9.36
CA PHE A 109 26.07 6.68 -9.87
C PHE A 109 26.80 7.67 -8.97
N TYR A 110 26.06 8.40 -8.12
CA TYR A 110 26.63 9.32 -7.14
C TYR A 110 26.21 8.99 -5.69
N SER A 111 25.66 7.80 -5.46
CA SER A 111 25.34 7.29 -4.13
C SER A 111 26.62 6.85 -3.38
N PRO A 112 26.75 7.15 -2.08
CA PRO A 112 27.84 6.64 -1.26
C PRO A 112 27.81 5.12 -1.04
N SER A 113 26.67 4.47 -1.34
CA SER A 113 26.50 3.02 -1.17
C SER A 113 25.55 2.40 -2.19
N ILE A 114 26.12 1.74 -3.17
CA ILE A 114 25.37 0.99 -4.20
C ILE A 114 24.48 -0.07 -3.56
N SER A 115 24.93 -0.76 -2.51
CA SER A 115 24.19 -1.82 -1.83
C SER A 115 22.88 -1.31 -1.22
N TYR A 116 22.91 -0.18 -0.51
CA TYR A 116 21.68 0.42 0.02
C TYR A 116 20.81 1.00 -1.08
N GLY A 117 21.40 1.59 -2.12
CA GLY A 117 20.66 2.10 -3.27
C GLY A 117 19.89 1.01 -4.01
N ILE A 118 20.50 -0.15 -4.27
CA ILE A 118 19.81 -1.30 -4.88
C ILE A 118 18.64 -1.77 -4.01
N ARG A 119 18.81 -1.82 -2.68
CA ARG A 119 17.70 -2.18 -1.77
C ARG A 119 16.52 -1.22 -1.89
N VAL A 120 16.77 0.07 -2.02
CA VAL A 120 15.73 1.09 -2.22
C VAL A 120 15.04 0.88 -3.56
N ILE A 121 15.80 0.70 -4.65
CA ILE A 121 15.24 0.47 -5.99
C ILE A 121 14.36 -0.79 -6.02
N LEU A 122 14.78 -1.89 -5.42
CA LEU A 122 13.98 -3.12 -5.36
C LEU A 122 12.64 -2.90 -4.65
N LYS A 123 12.62 -2.13 -3.55
CA LYS A 123 11.38 -1.81 -2.82
C LYS A 123 10.41 -0.99 -3.67
N TYR A 124 10.91 -0.05 -4.47
CA TYR A 124 10.08 0.73 -5.40
C TYR A 124 9.73 -0.03 -6.68
N SER A 125 10.56 -0.96 -7.15
CA SER A 125 10.25 -1.77 -8.33
C SER A 125 9.10 -2.75 -8.10
N TYR A 126 8.97 -3.27 -6.88
CA TYR A 126 7.97 -4.28 -6.55
C TYR A 126 6.52 -3.85 -6.86
N PRO A 127 6.01 -2.68 -6.41
CA PRO A 127 4.63 -2.27 -6.68
C PRO A 127 4.34 -2.14 -8.17
N LEU A 128 5.31 -1.65 -8.98
CA LEU A 128 5.15 -1.54 -10.42
C LEU A 128 5.00 -2.92 -11.10
N ILE A 129 5.93 -3.83 -10.83
CA ILE A 129 5.92 -5.18 -11.41
C ILE A 129 4.65 -5.91 -10.98
N PHE A 130 4.26 -5.78 -9.73
CA PHE A 130 3.07 -6.39 -9.17
C PHE A 130 1.79 -5.84 -9.82
N CYS A 131 1.69 -4.54 -10.04
CA CYS A 131 0.58 -3.89 -10.75
C CYS A 131 0.48 -4.35 -12.21
N LEU A 132 1.61 -4.38 -12.92
CA LEU A 132 1.65 -4.83 -14.31
C LEU A 132 1.23 -6.29 -14.43
N PHE A 133 1.71 -7.15 -13.53
CA PHE A 133 1.32 -8.54 -13.49
C PHE A 133 -0.18 -8.70 -13.19
N ALA A 134 -0.72 -7.95 -12.24
CA ALA A 134 -2.16 -7.92 -11.98
C ALA A 134 -2.98 -7.57 -13.21
N SER A 135 -2.54 -6.54 -13.97
CA SER A 135 -3.24 -6.10 -15.18
C SER A 135 -3.21 -7.11 -16.33
N ALA A 136 -2.23 -8.03 -16.32
CA ALA A 136 -2.10 -9.09 -17.30
C ALA A 136 -2.83 -10.37 -16.87
N ALA A 137 -2.73 -10.75 -15.58
CA ALA A 137 -3.27 -11.99 -15.05
C ALA A 137 -4.76 -11.93 -14.72
N VAL A 138 -5.32 -10.74 -14.50
CA VAL A 138 -6.73 -10.56 -14.13
C VAL A 138 -7.50 -10.00 -15.33
N ASP A 139 -8.26 -10.86 -15.99
CA ASP A 139 -9.12 -10.54 -17.13
C ASP A 139 -10.59 -10.86 -16.88
N ASN A 140 -10.94 -11.28 -15.67
CA ASN A 140 -12.30 -11.60 -15.30
C ASN A 140 -12.62 -11.18 -13.85
N LEU A 141 -13.90 -10.90 -13.62
CA LEU A 141 -14.38 -10.48 -12.30
C LEU A 141 -14.24 -11.55 -11.22
N PRO A 142 -14.50 -12.85 -11.46
CA PRO A 142 -14.32 -13.89 -10.46
C PRO A 142 -12.91 -13.95 -9.88
N THR A 143 -11.88 -13.84 -10.70
CA THR A 143 -10.47 -13.83 -10.26
C THR A 143 -10.16 -12.61 -9.40
N ALA A 144 -10.58 -11.40 -9.85
CA ALA A 144 -10.38 -10.17 -9.08
C ALA A 144 -11.06 -10.22 -7.70
N MET A 145 -12.30 -10.68 -7.67
CA MET A 145 -13.07 -10.84 -6.42
C MET A 145 -12.47 -11.90 -5.51
N LYS A 146 -12.02 -13.04 -6.07
CA LYS A 146 -11.37 -14.10 -5.31
C LYS A 146 -10.10 -13.61 -4.63
N ALA A 147 -9.24 -12.90 -5.36
CA ALA A 147 -8.02 -12.31 -4.83
C ALA A 147 -8.33 -11.31 -3.71
N SER A 148 -9.29 -10.42 -3.94
CA SER A 148 -9.69 -9.38 -2.99
C SER A 148 -10.30 -9.94 -1.71
N LEU A 149 -11.20 -10.94 -1.83
CA LEU A 149 -11.80 -11.59 -0.68
C LEU A 149 -10.81 -12.46 0.10
N ALA A 150 -9.88 -13.14 -0.60
CA ALA A 150 -8.81 -13.91 0.04
C ALA A 150 -7.88 -12.97 0.83
N ALA A 151 -7.46 -11.84 0.25
CA ALA A 151 -6.67 -10.83 0.94
C ALA A 151 -7.42 -10.28 2.17
N ARG A 152 -8.72 -10.02 2.06
CA ARG A 152 -9.55 -9.60 3.18
C ARG A 152 -9.58 -10.63 4.32
N TRP A 153 -9.71 -11.92 4.00
CA TRP A 153 -9.65 -12.99 5.00
C TRP A 153 -8.29 -13.07 5.68
N VAL A 154 -7.21 -13.01 4.92
CA VAL A 154 -5.85 -12.98 5.47
C VAL A 154 -5.65 -11.76 6.36
N GLY A 155 -6.16 -10.58 5.96
CA GLY A 155 -6.14 -9.38 6.78
C GLY A 155 -6.89 -9.53 8.10
N MET A 156 -8.08 -10.14 8.09
CA MET A 156 -8.85 -10.42 9.31
C MET A 156 -8.09 -11.34 10.26
N ILE A 157 -7.56 -12.46 9.75
CA ILE A 157 -6.75 -13.40 10.53
C ILE A 157 -5.53 -12.70 11.12
N SER A 158 -4.84 -11.88 10.32
CA SER A 158 -3.68 -11.11 10.77
C SER A 158 -4.01 -10.15 11.91
N ILE A 159 -5.15 -9.44 11.83
CA ILE A 159 -5.61 -8.56 12.91
C ILE A 159 -5.90 -9.37 14.17
N CYS A 160 -6.63 -10.48 14.06
CA CYS A 160 -6.91 -11.34 15.20
C CYS A 160 -5.62 -11.82 15.89
N PHE A 161 -4.63 -12.25 15.13
CA PHE A 161 -3.38 -12.73 15.69
C PHE A 161 -2.53 -11.63 16.34
N VAL A 162 -2.47 -10.46 15.73
CA VAL A 162 -1.57 -9.39 16.17
C VAL A 162 -2.17 -8.57 17.30
N PHE A 163 -3.48 -8.31 17.26
CA PHE A 163 -4.12 -7.35 18.16
C PHE A 163 -4.88 -7.98 19.32
N ILE A 164 -5.09 -9.31 19.32
CA ILE A 164 -5.72 -9.99 20.45
C ILE A 164 -4.64 -10.34 21.49
N PRO A 165 -4.66 -9.72 22.71
CA PRO A 165 -3.56 -9.83 23.67
C PRO A 165 -3.26 -11.26 24.14
N PHE A 166 -4.29 -12.12 24.26
CA PHE A 166 -4.13 -13.49 24.75
C PHE A 166 -3.64 -14.48 23.69
N ILE A 167 -3.74 -14.16 22.41
CA ILE A 167 -3.19 -14.98 21.31
C ILE A 167 -1.71 -14.65 21.10
N LYS A 168 -1.33 -13.41 21.36
CA LYS A 168 0.00 -12.88 21.18
C LYS A 168 1.14 -13.74 21.73
N PRO A 169 1.10 -14.29 22.95
CA PRO A 169 2.18 -15.11 23.47
C PRO A 169 2.42 -16.42 22.72
N PHE A 170 1.41 -16.91 22.00
CA PHE A 170 1.49 -18.18 21.24
C PHE A 170 2.01 -18.01 19.81
N ILE A 171 2.20 -16.77 19.35
CA ILE A 171 2.66 -16.48 18.00
C ILE A 171 4.15 -16.15 18.03
N PRO A 172 4.98 -16.86 17.24
CA PRO A 172 6.39 -16.52 17.16
C PRO A 172 6.62 -15.06 16.81
N GLY A 173 7.55 -14.38 17.47
CA GLY A 173 7.86 -12.96 17.29
C GLY A 173 8.17 -12.56 15.85
N VAL A 174 8.58 -13.53 15.01
CA VAL A 174 8.78 -13.41 13.56
C VAL A 174 7.54 -12.86 12.83
N PHE A 175 6.33 -13.20 13.29
CA PHE A 175 5.07 -12.77 12.67
C PHE A 175 4.61 -11.37 13.13
N TRP A 176 5.26 -10.82 14.15
CA TRP A 176 4.79 -9.61 14.82
C TRP A 176 5.19 -8.32 14.12
N TYR A 177 6.46 -8.20 13.72
CA TYR A 177 7.04 -6.92 13.34
C TYR A 177 6.49 -6.32 12.05
N GLY A 178 6.14 -7.14 11.08
CA GLY A 178 5.66 -6.64 9.79
C GLY A 178 4.14 -6.55 9.70
N THR A 179 3.41 -7.49 10.32
CA THR A 179 1.94 -7.57 10.30
C THR A 179 1.28 -6.55 11.25
N ALA A 180 2.01 -6.11 12.29
CA ALA A 180 1.51 -5.19 13.31
C ALA A 180 1.30 -3.74 12.83
N ARG A 181 1.38 -3.48 11.53
CA ARG A 181 1.22 -2.12 11.00
C ARG A 181 -0.19 -1.90 10.49
N ALA A 182 -0.92 -1.04 11.17
CA ALA A 182 -2.30 -0.71 10.79
C ALA A 182 -2.42 -0.10 9.39
N ILE A 183 -1.34 0.49 8.83
CA ILE A 183 -1.26 0.98 7.45
C ILE A 183 -1.61 -0.13 6.44
N ASN A 184 -1.22 -1.38 6.71
CA ASN A 184 -1.46 -2.52 5.83
C ASN A 184 -2.95 -2.77 5.58
N TYR A 185 -3.82 -2.33 6.50
CA TYR A 185 -5.25 -2.60 6.45
C TYR A 185 -6.08 -1.49 5.79
N ILE A 186 -5.47 -0.35 5.42
CA ILE A 186 -6.18 0.76 4.73
C ILE A 186 -6.86 0.27 3.46
N SER A 187 -6.17 -0.54 2.65
CA SER A 187 -6.74 -1.08 1.40
C SER A 187 -7.89 -2.06 1.65
N MET A 188 -7.84 -2.83 2.74
CA MET A 188 -8.93 -3.76 3.13
C MET A 188 -10.13 -3.02 3.69
N MET A 189 -9.90 -1.92 4.41
CA MET A 189 -10.94 -1.00 4.85
C MET A 189 -11.66 -0.39 3.64
N THR A 190 -10.91 0.18 2.68
CA THR A 190 -11.50 0.78 1.47
C THR A 190 -12.26 -0.23 0.63
N LEU A 191 -11.74 -1.45 0.46
CA LEU A 191 -12.47 -2.55 -0.18
C LEU A 191 -13.78 -2.86 0.55
N SER A 192 -13.77 -2.91 1.88
CA SER A 192 -14.96 -3.21 2.66
C SER A 192 -16.01 -2.09 2.55
N ILE A 193 -15.58 -0.82 2.52
CA ILE A 193 -16.45 0.32 2.24
C ILE A 193 -17.03 0.21 0.81
N ALA A 194 -16.21 -0.12 -0.18
CA ALA A 194 -16.69 -0.28 -1.55
C ALA A 194 -17.72 -1.41 -1.65
N LEU A 195 -17.46 -2.57 -1.05
CA LEU A 195 -18.40 -3.68 -1.01
C LEU A 195 -19.70 -3.34 -0.26
N PHE A 196 -19.66 -2.46 0.74
CA PHE A 196 -20.89 -1.96 1.39
C PHE A 196 -21.78 -1.21 0.40
N PHE A 197 -21.22 -0.44 -0.51
CA PHE A 197 -22.00 0.33 -1.48
C PHE A 197 -22.43 -0.45 -2.72
N PHE A 198 -21.68 -1.48 -3.11
CA PHE A 198 -21.87 -2.19 -4.37
C PHE A 198 -22.40 -3.63 -4.24
N THR A 199 -22.61 -4.12 -3.00
CA THR A 199 -23.15 -5.46 -2.77
C THR A 199 -24.29 -5.45 -1.75
N ASP A 200 -25.08 -6.53 -1.72
CA ASP A 200 -26.21 -6.67 -0.79
C ASP A 200 -25.78 -6.96 0.64
N GLN A 201 -24.55 -7.40 0.86
CA GLN A 201 -24.03 -7.74 2.21
C GLN A 201 -23.65 -6.50 3.03
N LYS A 202 -24.51 -5.50 3.10
CA LYS A 202 -24.23 -4.18 3.69
C LYS A 202 -23.77 -4.26 5.15
N LYS A 203 -24.51 -4.96 6.02
CA LYS A 203 -24.18 -5.07 7.45
C LYS A 203 -22.81 -5.70 7.68
N LYS A 204 -22.50 -6.79 6.96
CA LYS A 204 -21.22 -7.48 7.04
C LYS A 204 -20.06 -6.58 6.59
N ASN A 205 -20.24 -5.89 5.47
CA ASN A 205 -19.16 -5.04 4.92
C ASN A 205 -18.96 -3.77 5.74
N LEU A 206 -20.01 -3.20 6.34
CA LEU A 206 -19.90 -2.12 7.31
C LEU A 206 -19.11 -2.57 8.56
N PHE A 207 -19.48 -3.73 9.13
CA PHE A 207 -18.74 -4.31 10.25
C PHE A 207 -17.26 -4.52 9.91
N LEU A 208 -16.96 -5.07 8.74
CA LEU A 208 -15.58 -5.29 8.32
C LEU A 208 -14.81 -4.00 8.09
N SER A 209 -15.43 -2.94 7.58
CA SER A 209 -14.75 -1.65 7.43
C SER A 209 -14.35 -1.07 8.79
N ILE A 210 -15.22 -1.18 9.80
CA ILE A 210 -14.91 -0.78 11.17
C ILE A 210 -13.84 -1.70 11.78
N PHE A 211 -13.93 -3.01 11.55
CA PHE A 211 -12.96 -3.98 12.04
C PHE A 211 -11.53 -3.70 11.52
N PHE A 212 -11.38 -3.30 10.25
CA PHE A 212 -10.07 -2.91 9.70
C PHE A 212 -9.56 -1.56 10.20
N LEU A 213 -10.41 -0.72 10.78
CA LEU A 213 -10.02 0.51 11.46
C LEU A 213 -9.56 0.28 12.91
N LEU A 214 -10.01 -0.81 13.55
CA LEU A 214 -9.73 -1.11 14.94
C LEU A 214 -8.23 -1.03 15.31
N PRO A 215 -7.28 -1.60 14.53
CA PRO A 215 -5.86 -1.50 14.82
C PRO A 215 -5.34 -0.07 14.96
N CYS A 216 -5.89 0.87 14.18
CA CYS A 216 -5.50 2.28 14.22
C CYS A 216 -5.78 2.92 15.59
N PHE A 217 -6.93 2.59 16.18
CA PHE A 217 -7.38 3.17 17.44
C PHE A 217 -6.83 2.40 18.65
N LEU A 218 -6.80 1.06 18.63
CA LEU A 218 -6.29 0.25 19.73
C LEU A 218 -4.83 0.57 20.10
N TRP A 219 -4.01 0.83 19.09
CA TRP A 219 -2.61 1.14 19.30
C TRP A 219 -2.28 2.63 19.15
N VAL A 220 -3.29 3.44 18.90
CA VAL A 220 -3.19 4.90 18.70
C VAL A 220 -2.07 5.23 17.69
N LEU A 221 -2.20 4.68 16.49
CA LEU A 221 -1.22 4.83 15.40
C LEU A 221 -1.59 6.04 14.54
N ARG A 222 -1.06 7.21 14.89
CA ARG A 222 -1.34 8.52 14.25
C ARG A 222 -1.29 8.48 12.72
N THR A 223 -0.23 7.91 12.17
CA THR A 223 -0.03 7.77 10.72
C THR A 223 -1.15 6.97 10.06
N SER A 224 -1.55 5.85 10.69
CA SER A 224 -2.60 4.99 10.14
C SER A 224 -3.99 5.64 10.26
N ILE A 225 -4.25 6.39 11.33
CA ILE A 225 -5.49 7.18 11.49
C ILE A 225 -5.57 8.22 10.39
N MET A 226 -4.49 8.97 10.15
CA MET A 226 -4.41 9.96 9.07
C MET A 226 -4.62 9.31 7.70
N GLY A 227 -3.91 8.22 7.40
CA GLY A 227 -4.05 7.51 6.13
C GLY A 227 -5.45 6.96 5.91
N SER A 228 -6.09 6.42 6.94
CA SER A 228 -7.49 5.95 6.87
C SER A 228 -8.47 7.09 6.64
N GLY A 229 -8.28 8.23 7.31
CA GLY A 229 -9.08 9.44 7.10
C GLY A 229 -8.97 9.95 5.65
N VAL A 230 -7.74 10.05 5.12
CA VAL A 230 -7.51 10.44 3.73
C VAL A 230 -8.13 9.44 2.76
N ALA A 231 -8.05 8.13 3.03
CA ALA A 231 -8.69 7.12 2.20
C ALA A 231 -10.23 7.27 2.17
N ILE A 232 -10.86 7.54 3.31
CA ILE A 232 -12.32 7.78 3.38
C ILE A 232 -12.70 9.06 2.62
N MET A 233 -11.92 10.15 2.78
CA MET A 233 -12.15 11.39 2.04
C MET A 233 -11.98 11.20 0.52
N ALA A 234 -10.94 10.47 0.10
CA ALA A 234 -10.69 10.13 -1.30
C ALA A 234 -11.82 9.26 -1.87
N PHE A 235 -12.30 8.28 -1.09
CA PHE A 235 -13.45 7.47 -1.45
C PHE A 235 -14.70 8.32 -1.67
N ALA A 236 -15.00 9.23 -0.75
CA ALA A 236 -16.12 10.15 -0.85
C ALA A 236 -16.00 11.05 -2.09
N LEU A 237 -14.80 11.57 -2.36
CA LEU A 237 -14.53 12.41 -3.53
C LEU A 237 -14.74 11.67 -4.84
N ILE A 238 -14.26 10.44 -4.97
CA ILE A 238 -14.50 9.61 -6.16
C ILE A 238 -16.00 9.36 -6.34
N ARG A 239 -16.72 9.00 -5.26
CA ARG A 239 -18.12 8.60 -5.35
C ARG A 239 -19.08 9.76 -5.59
N TRP A 240 -18.88 10.90 -4.93
CA TRP A 240 -19.85 11.99 -4.89
C TRP A 240 -19.35 13.32 -5.47
N ARG A 241 -18.09 13.38 -5.96
CA ARG A 241 -17.47 14.62 -6.46
C ARG A 241 -17.63 15.79 -5.45
N VAL A 242 -18.09 16.95 -5.90
CA VAL A 242 -18.30 18.13 -5.05
C VAL A 242 -19.29 17.86 -3.91
N LYS A 243 -20.28 16.98 -4.10
CA LYS A 243 -21.22 16.59 -3.05
C LYS A 243 -20.57 15.85 -1.87
N SER A 244 -19.29 15.49 -1.97
CA SER A 244 -18.52 14.88 -0.87
C SER A 244 -18.04 15.89 0.16
N LEU A 245 -18.07 17.19 -0.12
CA LEU A 245 -17.55 18.22 0.80
C LEU A 245 -18.08 18.13 2.24
N PRO A 246 -19.39 17.86 2.50
CA PRO A 246 -19.86 17.65 3.86
C PRO A 246 -19.23 16.43 4.56
N VAL A 247 -19.02 15.34 3.82
CA VAL A 247 -18.39 14.13 4.37
C VAL A 247 -16.91 14.40 4.67
N ILE A 248 -16.21 15.07 3.77
CA ILE A 248 -14.81 15.47 3.96
C ILE A 248 -14.67 16.37 5.19
N ALA A 249 -15.52 17.41 5.29
CA ALA A 249 -15.55 18.29 6.45
C ALA A 249 -15.85 17.53 7.74
N PHE A 250 -16.83 16.62 7.72
CA PHE A 250 -17.17 15.78 8.87
C PHE A 250 -15.98 14.91 9.31
N VAL A 251 -15.32 14.21 8.39
CA VAL A 251 -14.16 13.34 8.70
C VAL A 251 -13.02 14.20 9.28
N PHE A 252 -12.76 15.37 8.72
CA PHE A 252 -11.74 16.29 9.22
C PHE A 252 -12.08 16.78 10.64
N ILE A 253 -13.30 17.28 10.86
CA ILE A 253 -13.76 17.76 12.17
C ILE A 253 -13.69 16.61 13.20
N MET A 254 -14.18 15.42 12.86
CA MET A 254 -14.10 14.26 13.75
C MET A 254 -12.67 13.86 14.09
N GLY A 255 -11.73 13.99 13.13
CA GLY A 255 -10.30 13.80 13.37
C GLY A 255 -9.74 14.80 14.38
N VAL A 256 -10.05 16.09 14.20
CA VAL A 256 -9.67 17.14 15.13
C VAL A 256 -10.28 16.90 16.52
N VAL A 257 -11.59 16.67 16.60
CA VAL A 257 -12.28 16.40 17.88
C VAL A 257 -11.66 15.18 18.57
N ALA A 258 -11.39 14.08 17.85
CA ALA A 258 -10.79 12.89 18.42
C ALA A 258 -9.41 13.16 19.05
N VAL A 259 -8.59 14.01 18.43
CA VAL A 259 -7.27 14.39 18.98
C VAL A 259 -7.40 15.09 20.33
N PHE A 260 -8.41 15.94 20.50
CA PHE A 260 -8.59 16.71 21.74
C PHE A 260 -9.42 15.99 22.81
N THR A 261 -10.32 15.07 22.42
CA THR A 261 -11.23 14.39 23.34
C THR A 261 -10.72 13.04 23.82
N ILE A 262 -9.92 12.33 23.00
CA ILE A 262 -9.39 11.01 23.36
C ILE A 262 -8.05 11.20 24.09
N PRO A 263 -7.96 10.92 25.43
CA PRO A 263 -6.77 11.21 26.22
C PRO A 263 -5.49 10.56 25.66
N SER A 264 -5.57 9.31 25.20
CA SER A 264 -4.43 8.60 24.64
C SER A 264 -3.93 9.18 23.32
N LEU A 265 -4.82 9.77 22.51
CA LEU A 265 -4.46 10.50 21.29
C LEU A 265 -3.83 11.84 21.65
N LYS A 266 -4.45 12.58 22.56
CA LYS A 266 -3.94 13.86 23.05
C LYS A 266 -2.53 13.74 23.61
N GLN A 267 -2.28 12.78 24.51
CA GLN A 267 -0.97 12.51 25.09
C GLN A 267 0.09 12.12 24.04
N LYS A 268 -0.30 11.42 22.97
CA LYS A 268 0.63 11.09 21.88
C LYS A 268 0.89 12.25 20.93
N MET A 269 -0.04 13.21 20.83
CA MET A 269 0.08 14.36 19.92
C MET A 269 0.84 15.52 20.53
N PHE A 270 0.69 15.76 21.83
CA PHE A 270 1.25 16.93 22.51
C PHE A 270 2.29 16.51 23.57
N PHE A 271 3.20 17.41 23.92
CA PHE A 271 4.16 17.18 25.01
C PHE A 271 3.44 17.18 26.37
N ASP A 272 3.92 16.37 27.31
CA ASP A 272 3.30 16.19 28.64
C ASP A 272 3.18 17.49 29.44
N ASN A 273 4.04 18.49 29.18
CA ASN A 273 3.97 19.82 29.82
C ASN A 273 2.79 20.65 29.33
N ASN A 274 2.13 20.28 28.22
CA ASN A 274 1.00 21.00 27.63
C ASN A 274 -0.31 20.20 27.74
N GLN A 275 -0.57 19.58 28.91
CA GLN A 275 -1.85 18.89 29.17
C GLN A 275 -3.08 19.81 29.02
N ASN A 276 -2.86 21.13 29.05
CA ASN A 276 -3.90 22.17 28.93
C ASN A 276 -4.17 22.62 27.49
N VAL A 277 -3.60 21.94 26.47
CA VAL A 277 -3.92 22.27 25.07
C VAL A 277 -5.40 22.05 24.82
N THR A 278 -6.10 23.11 24.42
CA THR A 278 -7.54 23.12 24.19
C THR A 278 -7.89 23.36 22.72
N ILE A 279 -9.13 23.06 22.37
CA ILE A 279 -9.64 23.32 21.01
C ILE A 279 -9.64 24.83 20.70
N GLU A 280 -9.90 25.66 21.73
CA GLU A 280 -9.89 27.12 21.59
C GLU A 280 -8.50 27.63 21.18
N GLN A 281 -7.42 27.10 21.79
CA GLN A 281 -6.05 27.45 21.42
C GLN A 281 -5.71 27.06 19.99
N PHE A 282 -6.27 25.94 19.50
CA PHE A 282 -6.13 25.53 18.10
C PHE A 282 -6.87 26.49 17.16
N GLN A 283 -8.11 26.86 17.50
CA GLN A 283 -8.93 27.80 16.72
C GLN A 283 -8.30 29.22 16.66
N GLU A 284 -7.67 29.63 17.76
CA GLU A 284 -6.99 30.92 17.87
C GLU A 284 -5.58 30.92 17.24
N GLY A 285 -5.14 29.81 16.68
CA GLY A 285 -3.82 29.68 16.05
C GLY A 285 -2.64 29.80 17.03
N LYS A 286 -2.88 29.63 18.34
CA LYS A 286 -1.87 29.74 19.39
C LYS A 286 -0.99 28.48 19.53
N LEU A 287 -1.34 27.38 18.88
CA LEU A 287 -0.54 26.16 18.89
C LEU A 287 0.64 26.30 17.93
N SER A 288 1.84 26.15 18.47
CA SER A 288 3.08 26.14 17.70
C SER A 288 3.50 24.72 17.35
N ARG A 289 4.39 24.58 16.36
CA ARG A 289 5.01 23.27 16.05
C ARG A 289 5.72 22.66 17.26
N LYS A 290 6.24 23.48 18.19
CA LYS A 290 6.94 23.05 19.41
C LYS A 290 6.03 22.33 20.40
N ASP A 291 4.72 22.54 20.31
CA ASP A 291 3.73 21.88 21.16
C ASP A 291 3.40 20.47 20.71
N ILE A 292 3.73 20.14 19.44
CA ILE A 292 3.45 18.84 18.82
C ILE A 292 4.60 17.87 19.12
N ARG A 293 4.27 16.73 19.71
CA ARG A 293 5.24 15.66 20.02
C ARG A 293 5.67 14.94 18.74
N THR A 294 6.82 15.30 18.22
CA THR A 294 7.40 14.68 17.01
C THR A 294 8.31 13.48 17.31
N ASN A 295 8.52 13.13 18.61
CA ASN A 295 9.46 12.09 19.05
C ASN A 295 10.88 12.29 18.51
N ALA A 296 11.39 13.50 18.56
CA ALA A 296 12.67 13.94 17.99
C ALA A 296 12.82 13.78 16.47
N ARG A 297 11.75 13.42 15.76
CA ARG A 297 11.80 13.24 14.28
C ARG A 297 12.11 14.54 13.56
N GLU A 298 11.60 15.67 14.06
CA GLU A 298 11.80 16.97 13.44
C GLU A 298 13.29 17.35 13.42
N ALA A 299 14.00 17.21 14.55
CA ALA A 299 15.44 17.45 14.62
C ALA A 299 16.24 16.50 13.70
N MET A 300 15.83 15.23 13.64
CA MET A 300 16.41 14.25 12.73
C MET A 300 16.17 14.63 11.27
N TRP A 301 14.96 15.04 10.91
CA TRP A 301 14.62 15.45 9.55
C TRP A 301 15.39 16.70 9.14
N GLU A 302 15.53 17.68 10.04
CA GLU A 302 16.31 18.89 9.81
C GLU A 302 17.79 18.56 9.59
N ASP A 303 18.39 17.67 10.39
CA ASP A 303 19.78 17.23 10.19
C ASP A 303 19.95 16.52 8.85
N LEU A 304 19.06 15.58 8.50
CA LEU A 304 19.11 14.90 7.21
C LEU A 304 18.96 15.86 6.03
N GLU A 305 18.03 16.82 6.12
CA GLU A 305 17.85 17.84 5.09
C GLU A 305 19.06 18.76 4.96
N ASN A 306 19.67 19.17 6.06
CA ASN A 306 20.86 20.01 6.06
C ASN A 306 22.04 19.30 5.42
N ARG A 307 22.21 17.99 5.66
CA ARG A 307 23.33 17.19 5.14
C ARG A 307 23.15 16.75 3.70
N PHE A 308 21.94 16.32 3.33
CA PHE A 308 21.74 15.55 2.09
C PHE A 308 20.84 16.23 1.06
N PHE A 309 19.92 17.10 1.50
CA PHE A 309 19.03 17.81 0.60
C PHE A 309 19.54 19.20 0.22
N LYS A 310 19.89 20.04 1.22
CA LYS A 310 20.27 21.44 0.95
C LYS A 310 21.49 21.60 0.04
N PRO A 311 22.52 20.72 0.10
CA PRO A 311 23.63 20.79 -0.84
C PRO A 311 23.23 20.49 -2.30
N HIS A 312 22.23 19.60 -2.49
CA HIS A 312 21.83 19.15 -3.82
C HIS A 312 20.30 19.08 -3.96
N PRO A 313 19.57 20.23 -3.90
CA PRO A 313 18.11 20.24 -3.73
C PRO A 313 17.34 19.63 -4.91
N LEU A 314 17.88 19.68 -6.13
CA LEU A 314 17.19 19.14 -7.31
C LEU A 314 17.35 17.62 -7.45
N ILE A 315 18.59 17.13 -7.28
CA ILE A 315 18.96 15.74 -7.60
C ILE A 315 19.13 14.86 -6.36
N GLY A 316 19.28 15.47 -5.16
CA GLY A 316 19.58 14.76 -3.91
C GLY A 316 21.04 14.31 -3.83
N SER A 317 21.34 13.51 -2.81
CA SER A 317 22.70 13.01 -2.52
C SER A 317 22.93 11.56 -3.00
N GLY A 318 22.03 11.02 -3.78
CA GLY A 318 22.12 9.66 -4.34
C GLY A 318 21.21 8.65 -3.63
N THR A 319 20.67 7.72 -4.41
CA THR A 319 19.71 6.72 -3.94
C THR A 319 20.32 5.84 -2.84
N GLY A 320 19.66 5.77 -1.66
CA GLY A 320 20.11 4.97 -0.52
C GLY A 320 21.07 5.68 0.44
N THR A 321 21.40 6.95 0.19
CA THR A 321 22.30 7.75 1.05
C THR A 321 21.77 7.85 2.47
N VAL A 322 20.51 8.20 2.65
CA VAL A 322 19.88 8.32 3.99
C VAL A 322 19.94 6.99 4.73
N GLN A 323 19.61 5.89 4.06
CA GLN A 323 19.64 4.57 4.69
C GLN A 323 21.07 4.17 5.09
N ASN A 324 22.05 4.41 4.21
CA ASN A 324 23.46 4.17 4.50
C ASN A 324 23.93 4.96 5.73
N TYR A 325 23.58 6.24 5.80
CA TYR A 325 23.95 7.12 6.91
C TYR A 325 23.34 6.65 8.23
N MET A 326 22.02 6.39 8.25
CA MET A 326 21.29 5.99 9.45
C MET A 326 21.79 4.66 10.02
N TYR A 327 22.13 3.69 9.17
CA TYR A 327 22.64 2.40 9.62
C TYR A 327 24.07 2.46 10.16
N ASN A 328 24.94 3.31 9.58
CA ASN A 328 26.35 3.29 9.90
C ASN A 328 26.75 4.23 11.04
N HIS A 329 25.93 5.25 11.34
CA HIS A 329 26.31 6.28 12.31
C HIS A 329 25.54 6.21 13.63
N PHE A 330 24.51 5.36 13.76
CA PHE A 330 23.70 5.19 14.98
C PHE A 330 23.24 6.52 15.63
N VAL A 331 23.09 7.56 14.81
CA VAL A 331 22.60 8.87 15.26
C VAL A 331 21.12 8.77 15.68
N PHE A 332 20.67 9.65 16.53
CA PHE A 332 19.26 9.70 16.98
C PHE A 332 18.79 8.46 17.74
N GLY A 333 19.61 7.96 18.68
CA GLY A 333 19.22 6.87 19.60
C GLY A 333 19.07 5.50 18.92
N GLY A 334 19.82 5.26 17.83
CA GLY A 334 19.81 3.97 17.12
C GLY A 334 18.66 3.79 16.14
N LEU A 335 17.95 4.86 15.76
CA LEU A 335 16.97 4.82 14.66
C LEU A 335 17.68 4.52 13.34
N THR A 336 17.19 3.51 12.64
CA THR A 336 17.77 3.05 11.37
C THR A 336 17.03 3.58 10.12
N VAL A 337 15.95 4.33 10.35
CA VAL A 337 15.08 4.88 9.29
C VAL A 337 14.53 6.24 9.71
N PRO A 338 14.32 7.17 8.77
CA PRO A 338 13.88 8.54 9.08
C PRO A 338 12.42 8.67 9.50
N HIS A 339 11.62 7.59 9.47
CA HIS A 339 10.18 7.63 9.71
C HIS A 339 9.42 8.65 8.85
N SER A 340 9.89 8.86 7.63
CA SER A 340 9.25 9.60 6.56
C SER A 340 9.87 9.20 5.23
N ASP A 341 9.07 8.58 4.36
CA ASP A 341 9.55 8.27 3.01
C ASP A 341 9.74 9.54 2.18
N PHE A 342 8.98 10.61 2.45
CA PHE A 342 9.14 11.89 1.76
C PHE A 342 10.50 12.53 2.08
N ILE A 343 10.93 12.52 3.34
CA ILE A 343 12.26 13.00 3.73
C ILE A 343 13.34 12.14 3.09
N GLN A 344 13.17 10.82 3.12
CA GLN A 344 14.13 9.91 2.46
C GLN A 344 14.23 10.19 0.96
N MET A 345 13.10 10.25 0.24
CA MET A 345 13.08 10.55 -1.20
C MET A 345 13.70 11.90 -1.52
N LYS A 346 13.35 12.93 -0.72
CA LYS A 346 13.86 14.29 -0.90
C LYS A 346 15.38 14.36 -0.72
N CYS A 347 15.92 13.70 0.30
CA CYS A 347 17.33 13.67 0.58
C CYS A 347 18.12 12.80 -0.42
N ASP A 348 17.58 11.62 -0.77
CA ASP A 348 18.23 10.69 -1.68
C ASP A 348 18.16 11.15 -3.14
N ASN A 349 16.99 11.65 -3.60
CA ASN A 349 16.68 11.82 -5.03
C ASN A 349 16.25 13.25 -5.39
N GLY A 350 16.30 14.16 -4.44
CA GLY A 350 15.98 15.58 -4.60
C GLY A 350 14.50 15.85 -4.86
N LEU A 351 14.19 17.09 -5.23
CA LEU A 351 12.85 17.51 -5.61
C LEU A 351 12.34 16.76 -6.84
N ILE A 352 13.21 16.44 -7.79
CA ILE A 352 12.81 15.70 -9.00
C ILE A 352 12.23 14.35 -8.62
N GLY A 353 12.92 13.56 -7.79
CA GLY A 353 12.44 12.26 -7.34
C GLY A 353 11.14 12.35 -6.55
N LEU A 354 11.06 13.30 -5.61
CA LEU A 354 9.86 13.51 -4.80
C LEU A 354 8.65 13.91 -5.65
N VAL A 355 8.80 14.89 -6.56
CA VAL A 355 7.72 15.37 -7.43
C VAL A 355 7.24 14.26 -8.37
N LEU A 356 8.15 13.50 -8.98
CA LEU A 356 7.79 12.36 -9.83
C LEU A 356 6.94 11.35 -9.07
N TYR A 357 7.34 10.97 -7.86
CA TYR A 357 6.60 9.98 -7.07
C TYR A 357 5.24 10.50 -6.59
N CYS A 358 5.17 11.76 -6.18
CA CYS A 358 3.90 12.43 -5.85
C CYS A 358 2.96 12.47 -7.07
N ALA A 359 3.49 12.86 -8.23
CA ALA A 359 2.72 12.91 -9.47
C ALA A 359 2.16 11.55 -9.86
N ILE A 360 2.94 10.46 -9.73
CA ILE A 360 2.49 9.09 -10.01
C ILE A 360 1.27 8.74 -9.14
N SER A 361 1.37 8.96 -7.83
CA SER A 361 0.29 8.61 -6.89
C SER A 361 -0.98 9.39 -7.15
N ILE A 362 -0.85 10.69 -7.44
CA ILE A 362 -1.97 11.57 -7.80
C ILE A 362 -2.57 11.15 -9.15
N LEU A 363 -1.75 10.85 -10.16
CA LEU A 363 -2.24 10.42 -11.47
C LEU A 363 -2.94 9.07 -11.43
N ILE A 364 -2.50 8.12 -10.59
CA ILE A 364 -3.24 6.87 -10.37
C ILE A 364 -4.62 7.17 -9.79
N PHE A 365 -4.70 8.03 -8.77
CA PHE A 365 -5.98 8.45 -8.20
C PHE A 365 -6.89 9.10 -9.24
N LEU A 366 -6.38 10.05 -10.02
CA LEU A 366 -7.14 10.73 -11.08
C LEU A 366 -7.59 9.76 -12.18
N HIS A 367 -6.75 8.77 -12.53
CA HIS A 367 -7.12 7.74 -13.48
C HIS A 367 -8.23 6.84 -12.94
N CYS A 368 -8.16 6.42 -11.69
CA CYS A 368 -9.24 5.67 -11.03
C CYS A 368 -10.53 6.50 -10.93
N PHE A 369 -10.43 7.79 -10.63
CA PHE A 369 -11.56 8.72 -10.65
C PHE A 369 -12.20 8.77 -12.06
N LYS A 370 -11.38 8.90 -13.10
CA LYS A 370 -11.87 8.89 -14.50
C LYS A 370 -12.56 7.58 -14.82
N ILE A 371 -11.95 6.43 -14.53
CA ILE A 371 -12.54 5.10 -14.79
C ILE A 371 -13.89 4.97 -14.06
N TYR A 372 -13.96 5.36 -12.80
CA TYR A 372 -15.20 5.29 -12.01
C TYR A 372 -16.37 6.04 -12.65
N TRP A 373 -16.11 7.19 -13.29
CA TRP A 373 -17.14 8.03 -13.89
C TRP A 373 -17.36 7.77 -15.39
N SER A 374 -16.49 7.02 -16.04
CA SER A 374 -16.62 6.67 -17.47
C SER A 374 -17.34 5.34 -17.72
N THR A 375 -17.68 4.59 -16.68
CA THR A 375 -18.38 3.31 -16.79
C THR A 375 -19.66 3.32 -15.99
N ASP A 376 -20.66 2.55 -16.41
CA ASP A 376 -21.87 2.27 -15.63
C ASP A 376 -21.79 0.94 -14.86
N ASP A 377 -20.81 0.09 -15.21
CA ASP A 377 -20.61 -1.19 -14.53
C ASP A 377 -20.17 -1.00 -13.05
N ASN A 378 -21.03 -1.43 -12.14
CA ASN A 378 -20.80 -1.34 -10.70
C ASN A 378 -19.59 -2.15 -10.24
N ARG A 379 -19.21 -3.19 -10.97
CA ARG A 379 -18.08 -4.07 -10.67
C ARG A 379 -16.76 -3.35 -10.92
N LEU A 380 -16.66 -2.69 -12.08
CA LEU A 380 -15.49 -1.86 -12.40
C LEU A 380 -15.42 -0.63 -11.51
N LYS A 381 -16.56 0.02 -11.18
CA LYS A 381 -16.63 1.10 -10.19
C LYS A 381 -16.08 0.69 -8.83
N LEU A 382 -16.41 -0.52 -8.35
CA LEU A 382 -15.93 -1.07 -7.08
C LEU A 382 -14.39 -1.13 -7.03
N PHE A 383 -13.77 -1.68 -8.07
CA PHE A 383 -12.31 -1.80 -8.13
C PHE A 383 -11.63 -0.45 -8.30
N ALA A 384 -12.16 0.42 -9.16
CA ALA A 384 -11.61 1.75 -9.40
C ALA A 384 -11.62 2.61 -8.13
N ILE A 385 -12.73 2.64 -7.39
CA ILE A 385 -12.82 3.42 -6.14
C ILE A 385 -11.93 2.83 -5.04
N THR A 386 -11.83 1.50 -4.96
CA THR A 386 -10.95 0.83 -4.00
C THR A 386 -9.49 1.16 -4.29
N ALA A 387 -9.05 1.08 -5.55
CA ALA A 387 -7.70 1.41 -5.96
C ALA A 387 -7.35 2.87 -5.68
N GLY A 388 -8.18 3.81 -6.14
CA GLY A 388 -7.94 5.25 -5.99
C GLY A 388 -7.93 5.71 -4.54
N ALA A 389 -8.91 5.27 -3.75
CA ALA A 389 -9.01 5.67 -2.34
C ALA A 389 -7.89 5.07 -1.48
N SER A 390 -7.55 3.79 -1.68
CA SER A 390 -6.43 3.17 -0.96
C SER A 390 -5.09 3.77 -1.38
N MET A 391 -4.92 4.17 -2.65
CA MET A 391 -3.71 4.83 -3.13
C MET A 391 -3.44 6.13 -2.37
N LEU A 392 -4.39 7.04 -2.29
CA LEU A 392 -4.21 8.28 -1.54
C LEU A 392 -4.07 8.06 -0.04
N GLY A 393 -4.81 7.10 0.53
CA GLY A 393 -4.70 6.77 1.95
C GLY A 393 -3.31 6.27 2.32
N VAL A 394 -2.74 5.33 1.55
CA VAL A 394 -1.37 4.84 1.78
C VAL A 394 -0.34 5.92 1.46
N PHE A 395 -0.53 6.69 0.38
CA PHE A 395 0.36 7.81 0.03
C PHE A 395 0.49 8.83 1.15
N ALA A 396 -0.61 9.19 1.83
CA ALA A 396 -0.57 10.12 2.95
C ALA A 396 0.31 9.60 4.10
N THR A 397 0.39 8.28 4.30
CA THR A 397 1.20 7.69 5.38
C THR A 397 2.71 7.85 5.15
N LEU A 398 3.16 8.04 3.91
CA LEU A 398 4.57 8.23 3.56
C LEU A 398 5.18 9.48 4.19
N TYR A 399 4.36 10.47 4.55
CA TYR A 399 4.82 11.68 5.21
C TYR A 399 5.39 11.41 6.62
N SER A 400 4.80 10.50 7.36
CA SER A 400 5.12 10.30 8.79
C SER A 400 5.48 8.85 9.15
N ASP A 401 5.71 7.99 8.15
CA ASP A 401 6.23 6.62 8.35
C ASP A 401 7.04 6.17 7.13
N ASN A 402 7.81 5.09 7.30
CA ASN A 402 8.55 4.43 6.22
C ASN A 402 7.73 3.28 5.64
N SER A 403 6.63 3.61 4.96
CA SER A 403 5.71 2.65 4.35
C SER A 403 6.37 1.85 3.22
N VAL A 404 7.35 2.45 2.52
CA VAL A 404 8.13 1.79 1.46
C VAL A 404 8.95 0.60 2.00
N ASN A 405 9.39 0.64 3.25
CA ASN A 405 10.09 -0.51 3.84
C ASN A 405 9.22 -1.77 3.92
N TYR A 406 7.90 -1.61 3.84
CA TYR A 406 6.90 -2.68 3.87
C TYR A 406 6.10 -2.74 2.56
N SER A 407 6.74 -2.42 1.43
CA SER A 407 6.10 -2.24 0.12
C SER A 407 5.17 -3.38 -0.28
N MET A 408 5.48 -4.64 0.09
CA MET A 408 4.61 -5.79 -0.18
C MET A 408 3.22 -5.69 0.48
N ALA A 409 3.17 -5.20 1.71
CA ALA A 409 1.92 -5.14 2.48
C ALA A 409 1.25 -3.75 2.41
N THR A 410 2.02 -2.70 2.15
CA THR A 410 1.53 -1.32 2.07
C THR A 410 1.25 -0.89 0.65
N LEU A 411 2.31 -0.70 -0.15
CA LEU A 411 2.20 -0.17 -1.51
C LEU A 411 1.62 -1.19 -2.50
N ALA A 412 1.97 -2.47 -2.39
CA ALA A 412 1.49 -3.48 -3.33
C ALA A 412 -0.03 -3.65 -3.33
N MET A 413 -0.70 -3.38 -2.20
CA MET A 413 -2.17 -3.50 -2.15
C MET A 413 -2.87 -2.49 -3.06
N PRO A 414 -2.66 -1.15 -2.94
CA PRO A 414 -3.30 -0.19 -3.83
C PRO A 414 -2.86 -0.37 -5.30
N TYR A 415 -1.58 -0.70 -5.54
CA TYR A 415 -1.10 -0.98 -6.89
C TYR A 415 -1.69 -2.27 -7.47
N GLY A 416 -1.90 -3.30 -6.66
CA GLY A 416 -2.58 -4.53 -7.08
C GLY A 416 -4.05 -4.28 -7.42
N PHE A 417 -4.78 -3.50 -6.62
CA PHE A 417 -6.14 -3.06 -6.96
C PHE A 417 -6.17 -2.24 -8.25
N TYR A 418 -5.20 -1.36 -8.46
CA TYR A 418 -5.10 -0.59 -9.68
C TYR A 418 -4.83 -1.49 -10.91
N GLY A 419 -3.93 -2.46 -10.78
CA GLY A 419 -3.67 -3.44 -11.84
C GLY A 419 -4.91 -4.28 -12.18
N MET A 420 -5.64 -4.78 -11.16
CA MET A 420 -6.93 -5.47 -11.36
C MET A 420 -7.97 -4.58 -12.03
N THR A 421 -8.03 -3.29 -11.67
CA THR A 421 -8.93 -2.32 -12.32
C THR A 421 -8.63 -2.19 -13.81
N LEU A 422 -7.35 -2.12 -14.18
CA LEU A 422 -6.93 -2.03 -15.58
C LEU A 422 -7.27 -3.30 -16.36
N GLY A 423 -7.01 -4.48 -15.78
CA GLY A 423 -7.32 -5.77 -16.39
C GLY A 423 -8.82 -5.95 -16.62
N LEU A 424 -9.64 -5.65 -15.61
CA LEU A 424 -11.11 -5.68 -15.73
C LEU A 424 -11.64 -4.69 -16.77
N LYS A 425 -11.09 -3.46 -16.81
CA LYS A 425 -11.48 -2.47 -17.81
C LYS A 425 -11.28 -3.00 -19.22
N ARG A 426 -10.12 -3.62 -19.51
CA ARG A 426 -9.86 -4.26 -20.80
C ARG A 426 -10.86 -5.38 -21.09
N ALA A 427 -11.17 -6.23 -20.11
CA ALA A 427 -12.10 -7.33 -20.30
C ALA A 427 -13.49 -6.84 -20.70
N PHE A 428 -14.03 -5.84 -20.01
CA PHE A 428 -15.33 -5.26 -20.32
C PHE A 428 -15.37 -4.54 -21.67
N GLU A 429 -14.31 -3.82 -22.04
CA GLU A 429 -14.20 -3.20 -23.38
C GLU A 429 -14.21 -4.25 -24.49
N ASN A 430 -13.59 -5.42 -24.26
CA ASN A 430 -13.61 -6.53 -25.23
C ASN A 430 -14.97 -7.23 -25.31
N GLU A 431 -15.72 -7.35 -24.20
CA GLU A 431 -17.08 -7.90 -24.17
C GLU A 431 -18.05 -7.00 -24.96
N GLU A 432 -18.02 -5.68 -24.76
CA GLU A 432 -18.84 -4.71 -25.50
C GLU A 432 -18.59 -4.79 -27.00
N ILE A 433 -17.33 -4.88 -27.43
CA ILE A 433 -16.97 -5.02 -28.86
C ILE A 433 -17.52 -6.33 -29.43
N SER A 434 -17.48 -7.43 -28.67
CA SER A 434 -17.95 -8.74 -29.13
C SER A 434 -19.48 -8.79 -29.31
N GLU A 435 -20.23 -8.08 -28.46
CA GLU A 435 -21.67 -7.96 -28.53
C GLU A 435 -22.10 -7.11 -29.76
N ASP A 436 -21.42 -5.99 -30.05
CA ASP A 436 -21.69 -5.15 -31.22
C ASP A 436 -21.51 -5.90 -32.53
N TYR A 437 -20.44 -6.71 -32.65
CA TYR A 437 -20.23 -7.54 -33.85
C TYR A 437 -21.25 -8.69 -34.00
N SER A 438 -21.89 -9.13 -32.93
CA SER A 438 -22.90 -10.17 -32.96
C SER A 438 -24.29 -9.67 -33.41
N LEU A 439 -24.50 -8.35 -33.30
CA LEU A 439 -25.75 -7.71 -33.73
C LEU A 439 -25.77 -7.39 -35.26
N ASP A 440 -24.60 -7.32 -35.90
CA ASP A 440 -24.45 -7.05 -37.35
C ASP A 440 -24.30 -8.33 -38.19
N SER A 441 -24.33 -9.52 -37.59
CA SER A 441 -24.28 -10.85 -38.27
C SER A 441 -25.64 -11.55 -38.21
#